data_0ca14a1ceef2b72d729709f896b961a9
#
_entry.id   0ca14a1ceef2b72d729709f896b961a9
#
_cell.length_a   1.000
_cell.length_b   1.000
_cell.length_c   1.000
_cell.angle_alpha   90.00
_cell.angle_beta   90.00
_cell.angle_gamma   90.00
#
_symmetry.space_group_name_H-M   'P 1'
#
loop_
_entity.id
_entity.type
_entity.pdbx_description
1 polymer ?
#
loop_
_entity_poly.entity_id
_entity_poly.type
_entity_poly.pdbx_seq_one_letter_code
_entity_poly.pdbx_strand_id
1 'polypeptide(L)'
;MNSFVIFIFIICGISILFCLYIMFKPRTKKEKEYDRKLKESLKDEYIIDPETGARITLEQAESGHWIAHDNEFKTIPESELDKLPTEGAKQAEIALNYLRESKDYRKTKFSKEQLSILEEIKTLSNYDDWSYSDLYRFEGGVVFLPSVELNIAGHYRESHLMFWVKINDISGHYFFREKSSSEKIFDLIRNDDEIKSDLYECFTIKKSHNIIQIKRILESFEKEKGLEIEIINNNLFIKTLKLVSLDDVIRVEQILNNLNP
;
A
#
# COMPACT_ATOMS: atom_id res chain seq x y z
N MET A 1 35.55 14.55 -27.71
CA MET A 1 34.75 13.49 -27.04
C MET A 1 35.71 12.36 -26.69
N ASN A 2 35.75 11.92 -25.46
CA ASN A 2 36.78 11.00 -24.97
C ASN A 2 36.57 9.61 -25.61
N SER A 3 37.61 8.98 -26.18
CA SER A 3 37.53 7.67 -26.85
C SER A 3 36.85 6.60 -25.97
N PHE A 4 36.98 6.74 -24.65
CA PHE A 4 36.32 5.89 -23.65
C PHE A 4 34.81 6.02 -23.70
N VAL A 5 34.27 7.23 -23.84
CA VAL A 5 32.82 7.49 -23.93
C VAL A 5 32.23 6.88 -25.20
N ILE A 6 32.93 7.01 -26.33
CA ILE A 6 32.52 6.39 -27.61
C ILE A 6 32.44 4.86 -27.47
N PHE A 7 33.45 4.25 -26.81
CA PHE A 7 33.49 2.82 -26.57
C PHE A 7 32.30 2.31 -25.74
N ILE A 8 31.92 3.05 -24.68
CA ILE A 8 30.74 2.73 -23.87
C ILE A 8 29.45 2.77 -24.71
N PHE A 9 29.27 3.83 -25.53
CA PHE A 9 28.09 3.93 -26.39
C PHE A 9 27.97 2.80 -27.39
N ILE A 10 29.11 2.35 -27.94
CA ILE A 10 29.13 1.19 -28.87
C ILE A 10 28.69 -0.09 -28.15
N ILE A 11 29.23 -0.36 -26.96
CA ILE A 11 28.84 -1.55 -26.17
C ILE A 11 27.36 -1.49 -25.81
N CYS A 12 26.86 -0.36 -25.33
CA CYS A 12 25.42 -0.21 -25.02
C CYS A 12 24.56 -0.43 -26.27
N GLY A 13 24.94 0.12 -27.40
CA GLY A 13 24.23 -0.06 -28.67
C GLY A 13 24.18 -1.54 -29.11
N ILE A 14 25.31 -2.24 -29.04
CA ILE A 14 25.37 -3.69 -29.35
C ILE A 14 24.49 -4.48 -28.38
N SER A 15 24.51 -4.18 -27.08
CA SER A 15 23.69 -4.85 -26.07
C SER A 15 22.19 -4.65 -26.32
N ILE A 16 21.77 -3.43 -26.66
CA ILE A 16 20.38 -3.13 -27.01
C ILE A 16 19.94 -3.93 -28.26
N LEU A 17 20.76 -3.91 -29.32
CA LEU A 17 20.49 -4.67 -30.54
C LEU A 17 20.38 -6.18 -30.28
N PHE A 18 21.24 -6.70 -29.40
CA PHE A 18 21.20 -8.11 -29.01
C PHE A 18 19.93 -8.47 -28.23
N CYS A 19 19.52 -7.61 -27.28
CA CYS A 19 18.26 -7.78 -26.57
C CYS A 19 17.06 -7.74 -27.51
N LEU A 20 17.01 -6.77 -28.43
CA LEU A 20 15.96 -6.68 -29.44
C LEU A 20 15.95 -7.92 -30.35
N TYR A 21 17.12 -8.41 -30.77
CA TYR A 21 17.21 -9.65 -31.56
C TYR A 21 16.62 -10.84 -30.81
N ILE A 22 16.92 -11.02 -29.50
CA ILE A 22 16.38 -12.10 -28.70
C ILE A 22 14.85 -11.96 -28.55
N MET A 23 14.34 -10.74 -28.29
CA MET A 23 12.90 -10.48 -28.13
C MET A 23 12.09 -10.74 -29.41
N PHE A 24 12.63 -10.40 -30.57
CA PHE A 24 11.93 -10.54 -31.85
C PHE A 24 12.32 -11.79 -32.64
N LYS A 25 13.23 -12.62 -32.12
CA LYS A 25 13.60 -13.87 -32.77
C LYS A 25 12.40 -14.80 -32.89
N PRO A 26 11.98 -15.20 -34.11
CA PRO A 26 10.89 -16.11 -34.27
C PRO A 26 11.22 -17.46 -33.63
N ARG A 27 10.28 -17.95 -32.79
CA ARG A 27 10.42 -19.25 -32.11
C ARG A 27 10.65 -20.35 -33.11
N THR A 28 11.63 -21.21 -32.86
CA THR A 28 11.95 -22.34 -33.68
C THR A 28 10.84 -23.41 -33.63
N LYS A 29 10.81 -24.31 -34.60
CA LYS A 29 9.84 -25.44 -34.61
C LYS A 29 9.93 -26.28 -33.34
N LYS A 30 11.16 -26.47 -32.80
CA LYS A 30 11.39 -27.23 -31.56
C LYS A 30 10.84 -26.52 -30.34
N GLU A 31 11.01 -25.20 -30.23
CA GLU A 31 10.45 -24.39 -29.14
C GLU A 31 8.92 -24.40 -29.16
N LYS A 32 8.30 -24.26 -30.33
CA LYS A 32 6.86 -24.37 -30.49
C LYS A 32 6.32 -25.76 -30.14
N GLU A 33 7.04 -26.83 -30.48
CA GLU A 33 6.65 -28.16 -30.11
C GLU A 33 6.82 -28.44 -28.61
N TYR A 34 7.86 -27.90 -28.00
CA TYR A 34 8.06 -27.94 -26.55
C TYR A 34 6.94 -27.19 -25.81
N ASP A 35 6.62 -25.96 -26.24
CA ASP A 35 5.50 -25.17 -25.66
C ASP A 35 4.17 -25.93 -25.80
N ARG A 36 3.93 -26.58 -26.93
CA ARG A 36 2.72 -27.40 -27.12
C ARG A 36 2.68 -28.60 -26.16
N LYS A 37 3.79 -29.34 -26.01
CA LYS A 37 3.86 -30.47 -25.08
C LYS A 37 3.73 -30.01 -23.64
N LEU A 38 4.33 -28.87 -23.30
CA LEU A 38 4.20 -28.26 -21.97
C LEU A 38 2.73 -27.85 -21.67
N LYS A 39 2.07 -27.23 -22.63
CA LYS A 39 0.63 -26.88 -22.48
C LYS A 39 -0.24 -28.14 -22.37
N GLU A 40 0.05 -29.20 -23.14
CA GLU A 40 -0.69 -30.44 -23.03
C GLU A 40 -0.46 -31.14 -21.67
N SER A 41 0.75 -31.10 -21.10
CA SER A 41 1.03 -31.68 -19.78
C SER A 41 0.43 -30.89 -18.63
N LEU A 42 0.24 -29.58 -18.80
CA LEU A 42 -0.33 -28.70 -17.80
C LEU A 42 -1.85 -28.52 -17.93
N LYS A 43 -2.47 -29.17 -18.92
CA LYS A 43 -3.90 -28.98 -19.21
C LYS A 43 -4.82 -29.42 -18.07
N ASP A 44 -4.38 -30.39 -17.29
CA ASP A 44 -5.12 -30.91 -16.14
C ASP A 44 -4.59 -30.36 -14.80
N GLU A 45 -3.58 -29.47 -14.84
CA GLU A 45 -3.07 -28.79 -13.66
C GLU A 45 -3.92 -27.55 -13.34
N TYR A 46 -4.02 -27.27 -12.04
CA TYR A 46 -4.75 -26.12 -11.54
C TYR A 46 -3.97 -25.46 -10.42
N ILE A 47 -4.18 -24.17 -10.29
CA ILE A 47 -3.68 -23.37 -9.19
C ILE A 47 -4.78 -23.30 -8.13
N ILE A 48 -4.43 -23.44 -6.87
CA ILE A 48 -5.36 -23.24 -5.76
C ILE A 48 -5.11 -21.84 -5.19
N ASP A 49 -6.15 -21.04 -5.13
CA ASP A 49 -6.10 -19.78 -4.41
C ASP A 49 -6.02 -20.08 -2.90
N PRO A 50 -4.94 -19.65 -2.22
CA PRO A 50 -4.73 -19.95 -0.80
C PRO A 50 -5.76 -19.27 0.12
N GLU A 51 -6.43 -18.21 -0.33
CA GLU A 51 -7.41 -17.48 0.48
C GLU A 51 -8.81 -18.09 0.41
N THR A 52 -9.23 -18.50 -0.78
CA THR A 52 -10.59 -19.00 -1.01
C THR A 52 -10.67 -20.51 -1.20
N GLY A 53 -9.54 -21.19 -1.44
CA GLY A 53 -9.49 -22.61 -1.82
C GLY A 53 -10.02 -22.90 -3.23
N ALA A 54 -10.36 -21.88 -3.99
CA ALA A 54 -10.89 -22.00 -5.34
C ALA A 54 -9.81 -22.51 -6.30
N ARG A 55 -10.22 -23.31 -7.31
CA ARG A 55 -9.34 -23.89 -8.32
C ARG A 55 -9.46 -23.17 -9.63
N ILE A 56 -8.35 -22.75 -10.18
CA ILE A 56 -8.26 -22.11 -11.49
C ILE A 56 -7.35 -22.95 -12.40
N THR A 57 -7.79 -23.21 -13.63
CA THR A 57 -6.92 -23.85 -14.63
C THR A 57 -5.88 -22.86 -15.12
N LEU A 58 -4.75 -23.39 -15.62
CA LEU A 58 -3.71 -22.53 -16.20
C LEU A 58 -4.22 -21.69 -17.37
N GLU A 59 -5.11 -22.24 -18.19
CA GLU A 59 -5.73 -21.52 -19.30
C GLU A 59 -6.61 -20.36 -18.81
N GLN A 60 -7.38 -20.56 -17.75
CA GLN A 60 -8.14 -19.49 -17.11
C GLN A 60 -7.23 -18.43 -16.50
N ALA A 61 -6.15 -18.84 -15.81
CA ALA A 61 -5.16 -17.92 -15.24
C ALA A 61 -4.47 -17.07 -16.32
N GLU A 62 -4.08 -17.70 -17.43
CA GLU A 62 -3.46 -17.02 -18.60
C GLU A 62 -4.41 -16.04 -19.28
N SER A 63 -5.72 -16.29 -19.27
CA SER A 63 -6.71 -15.43 -19.93
C SER A 63 -6.86 -14.08 -19.25
N GLY A 64 -6.56 -13.99 -17.94
CA GLY A 64 -6.81 -12.79 -17.14
C GLY A 64 -8.29 -12.43 -16.95
N HIS A 65 -9.20 -13.21 -17.54
CA HIS A 65 -10.64 -12.93 -17.64
C HIS A 65 -11.46 -13.86 -16.74
N TRP A 66 -11.20 -13.81 -15.43
CA TRP A 66 -11.88 -14.68 -14.47
C TRP A 66 -12.16 -13.95 -13.15
N ILE A 67 -13.22 -14.37 -12.47
CA ILE A 67 -13.53 -13.98 -11.09
C ILE A 67 -13.75 -15.23 -10.25
N ALA A 68 -13.34 -15.18 -8.98
CA ALA A 68 -13.70 -16.17 -7.99
C ALA A 68 -15.07 -15.79 -7.40
N HIS A 69 -16.00 -16.74 -7.40
CA HIS A 69 -17.29 -16.58 -6.76
C HIS A 69 -17.73 -17.95 -6.21
N ASP A 70 -18.04 -18.01 -4.92
CA ASP A 70 -18.51 -19.24 -4.24
C ASP A 70 -17.60 -20.47 -4.49
N ASN A 71 -16.27 -20.30 -4.43
CA ASN A 71 -15.25 -21.31 -4.72
C ASN A 71 -15.21 -21.80 -6.18
N GLU A 72 -15.84 -21.09 -7.11
CA GLU A 72 -15.76 -21.34 -8.54
C GLU A 72 -15.16 -20.15 -9.28
N PHE A 73 -14.34 -20.42 -10.30
CA PHE A 73 -13.85 -19.41 -11.20
C PHE A 73 -14.76 -19.33 -12.43
N LYS A 74 -15.30 -18.14 -12.68
CA LYS A 74 -16.13 -17.88 -13.86
C LYS A 74 -15.34 -17.02 -14.85
N THR A 75 -15.30 -17.46 -16.11
CA THR A 75 -14.76 -16.65 -17.20
C THR A 75 -15.71 -15.50 -17.51
N ILE A 76 -15.17 -14.29 -17.63
CA ILE A 76 -15.93 -13.07 -17.88
C ILE A 76 -15.55 -12.55 -19.26
N PRO A 77 -16.52 -12.11 -20.08
CA PRO A 77 -16.24 -11.41 -21.31
C PRO A 77 -15.41 -10.14 -21.07
N GLU A 78 -14.41 -9.88 -21.90
CA GLU A 78 -13.52 -8.70 -21.80
C GLU A 78 -14.31 -7.38 -21.67
N SER A 79 -15.45 -7.28 -22.37
CA SER A 79 -16.35 -6.11 -22.32
C SER A 79 -17.04 -5.88 -20.97
N GLU A 80 -16.97 -6.85 -20.06
CA GLU A 80 -17.58 -6.78 -18.74
C GLU A 80 -16.56 -6.59 -17.62
N LEU A 81 -15.27 -6.80 -17.89
CA LEU A 81 -14.19 -6.67 -16.89
C LEU A 81 -14.19 -5.29 -16.21
N ASP A 82 -14.32 -4.22 -17.00
CA ASP A 82 -14.32 -2.84 -16.48
C ASP A 82 -15.55 -2.51 -15.62
N LYS A 83 -16.58 -3.36 -15.67
CA LYS A 83 -17.83 -3.15 -14.92
C LYS A 83 -17.85 -3.87 -13.58
N LEU A 84 -16.91 -4.78 -13.38
CA LEU A 84 -16.85 -5.56 -12.15
C LEU A 84 -16.13 -4.77 -11.05
N PRO A 85 -16.76 -4.56 -9.92
CA PRO A 85 -16.04 -4.02 -8.77
C PRO A 85 -14.97 -5.02 -8.33
N THR A 86 -13.74 -4.56 -8.24
CA THR A 86 -12.65 -5.35 -7.63
C THR A 86 -13.01 -5.69 -6.18
N GLU A 87 -12.42 -6.75 -5.62
CA GLU A 87 -12.64 -7.07 -4.21
C GLU A 87 -12.26 -5.89 -3.30
N GLY A 88 -11.15 -5.22 -3.61
CA GLY A 88 -10.75 -4.00 -2.90
C GLY A 88 -11.81 -2.88 -2.96
N ALA A 89 -12.49 -2.70 -4.10
CA ALA A 89 -13.57 -1.71 -4.22
C ALA A 89 -14.78 -2.09 -3.37
N LYS A 90 -15.14 -3.38 -3.30
CA LYS A 90 -16.22 -3.87 -2.44
C LYS A 90 -15.90 -3.67 -0.96
N GLN A 91 -14.70 -4.01 -0.54
CA GLN A 91 -14.25 -3.83 0.85
C GLN A 91 -14.23 -2.35 1.24
N ALA A 92 -13.76 -1.48 0.34
CA ALA A 92 -13.81 -0.03 0.55
C ALA A 92 -15.25 0.48 0.67
N GLU A 93 -16.18 -0.03 -0.14
CA GLU A 93 -17.59 0.35 -0.03
C GLU A 93 -18.22 -0.10 1.30
N ILE A 94 -17.92 -1.31 1.77
CA ILE A 94 -18.36 -1.79 3.09
C ILE A 94 -17.85 -0.87 4.20
N ALA A 95 -16.56 -0.51 4.18
CA ALA A 95 -15.97 0.40 5.14
C ALA A 95 -16.62 1.79 5.08
N LEU A 96 -16.85 2.33 3.88
CA LEU A 96 -17.52 3.62 3.70
C LEU A 96 -18.97 3.62 4.16
N ASN A 97 -19.70 2.51 3.94
CA ASN A 97 -21.07 2.36 4.42
C ASN A 97 -21.10 2.34 5.96
N TYR A 98 -20.17 1.65 6.60
CA TYR A 98 -20.03 1.69 8.06
C TYR A 98 -19.81 3.12 8.56
N LEU A 99 -18.86 3.87 7.98
CA LEU A 99 -18.59 5.27 8.36
C LEU A 99 -19.79 6.20 8.09
N ARG A 100 -20.58 5.91 7.07
CA ARG A 100 -21.75 6.71 6.69
C ARG A 100 -22.95 6.46 7.58
N GLU A 101 -23.17 5.23 8.01
CA GLU A 101 -24.34 4.80 8.75
C GLU A 101 -24.15 4.89 10.27
N SER A 102 -22.91 4.84 10.74
CA SER A 102 -22.59 5.00 12.17
C SER A 102 -22.93 6.41 12.65
N LYS A 103 -23.56 6.49 13.81
CA LYS A 103 -23.94 7.76 14.47
C LYS A 103 -22.74 8.56 14.97
N ASP A 104 -21.61 7.89 15.13
CA ASP A 104 -20.37 8.49 15.66
C ASP A 104 -19.61 9.27 14.59
N TYR A 105 -19.95 9.09 13.32
CA TYR A 105 -19.30 9.72 12.18
C TYR A 105 -20.21 10.75 11.50
N ARG A 106 -19.62 11.89 11.13
CA ARG A 106 -20.33 12.95 10.40
C ARG A 106 -19.53 13.40 9.20
N LYS A 107 -20.10 13.32 8.01
CA LYS A 107 -19.46 13.79 6.78
C LYS A 107 -19.09 15.28 6.92
N THR A 108 -17.89 15.65 6.52
CA THR A 108 -17.34 17.00 6.64
C THR A 108 -16.39 17.33 5.49
N LYS A 109 -15.70 18.47 5.56
CA LYS A 109 -14.64 18.89 4.64
C LYS A 109 -13.48 19.46 5.45
N PHE A 110 -12.26 19.32 4.91
CA PHE A 110 -11.09 19.98 5.51
C PHE A 110 -11.18 21.49 5.41
N SER A 111 -10.70 22.18 6.47
CA SER A 111 -10.39 23.60 6.41
C SER A 111 -9.08 23.84 5.64
N LYS A 112 -8.80 25.08 5.26
CA LYS A 112 -7.54 25.45 4.62
C LYS A 112 -6.32 25.14 5.50
N GLU A 113 -6.45 25.40 6.81
CA GLU A 113 -5.39 25.12 7.78
C GLU A 113 -5.13 23.61 7.90
N GLN A 114 -6.17 22.78 7.86
CA GLN A 114 -6.02 21.33 7.86
C GLN A 114 -5.33 20.83 6.59
N LEU A 115 -5.69 21.35 5.42
CA LEU A 115 -5.02 21.00 4.16
C LEU A 115 -3.54 21.38 4.19
N SER A 116 -3.19 22.56 4.72
CA SER A 116 -1.78 22.96 4.87
C SER A 116 -0.98 22.00 5.75
N ILE A 117 -1.58 21.45 6.81
CA ILE A 117 -0.91 20.43 7.65
C ILE A 117 -0.73 19.12 6.85
N LEU A 118 -1.72 18.72 6.05
CA LEU A 118 -1.63 17.50 5.23
C LEU A 118 -0.55 17.59 4.13
N GLU A 119 -0.24 18.77 3.63
CA GLU A 119 0.85 19.00 2.68
C GLU A 119 2.24 18.83 3.32
N GLU A 120 2.35 19.00 4.64
CA GLU A 120 3.63 18.90 5.37
C GLU A 120 3.95 17.46 5.82
N ILE A 121 2.95 16.57 5.91
CA ILE A 121 3.16 15.24 6.44
C ILE A 121 3.82 14.29 5.42
N LYS A 122 4.74 13.46 5.89
CA LYS A 122 5.49 12.48 5.06
C LYS A 122 4.62 11.36 4.53
N THR A 123 3.65 10.94 5.30
CA THR A 123 2.65 9.94 4.91
C THR A 123 1.92 10.27 3.61
N LEU A 124 1.84 11.53 3.22
CA LEU A 124 1.24 11.96 1.96
C LEU A 124 2.25 12.63 1.02
N SER A 125 3.19 13.46 1.52
CA SER A 125 4.16 14.17 0.70
C SER A 125 5.23 13.26 0.06
N ASN A 126 5.30 11.99 0.45
CA ASN A 126 6.16 11.00 -0.20
C ASN A 126 5.60 10.51 -1.56
N TYR A 127 4.37 10.86 -1.90
CA TYR A 127 3.75 10.55 -3.19
C TYR A 127 3.78 11.78 -4.09
N ASP A 128 3.93 11.58 -5.40
CA ASP A 128 4.00 12.69 -6.37
C ASP A 128 2.70 13.46 -6.48
N ASP A 129 1.58 12.75 -6.33
CA ASP A 129 0.26 13.34 -6.30
C ASP A 129 -0.65 12.57 -5.34
N TRP A 130 -1.52 13.29 -4.65
CA TRP A 130 -2.55 12.73 -3.80
C TRP A 130 -3.82 13.57 -3.82
N SER A 131 -4.93 12.92 -3.60
CA SER A 131 -6.23 13.56 -3.42
C SER A 131 -6.96 12.85 -2.29
N TYR A 132 -8.11 13.34 -1.86
CA TYR A 132 -8.93 12.63 -0.88
C TYR A 132 -10.39 12.59 -1.32
N SER A 133 -11.05 11.50 -0.95
CA SER A 133 -12.49 11.36 -1.00
C SER A 133 -13.01 11.11 0.41
N ASP A 134 -14.29 11.29 0.62
CA ASP A 134 -14.99 10.85 1.83
C ASP A 134 -14.26 11.15 3.15
N LEU A 135 -14.52 12.31 3.70
CA LEU A 135 -14.02 12.77 4.98
C LEU A 135 -15.14 12.73 6.03
N TYR A 136 -14.87 12.05 7.13
CA TYR A 136 -15.79 11.96 8.28
C TYR A 136 -15.11 12.45 9.54
N ARG A 137 -15.85 13.20 10.34
CA ARG A 137 -15.45 13.62 11.69
C ARG A 137 -16.03 12.67 12.71
N PHE A 138 -15.23 12.29 13.69
CA PHE A 138 -15.61 11.54 14.89
C PHE A 138 -15.11 12.26 16.15
N GLU A 139 -15.42 11.74 17.34
CA GLU A 139 -14.91 12.31 18.58
C GLU A 139 -13.38 12.22 18.64
N GLY A 140 -12.73 13.36 18.79
CA GLY A 140 -11.26 13.48 18.83
C GLY A 140 -10.56 13.61 17.47
N GLY A 141 -11.22 13.42 16.32
CA GLY A 141 -10.52 13.47 15.05
C GLY A 141 -11.34 13.42 13.77
N VAL A 142 -10.66 13.02 12.72
CA VAL A 142 -11.26 12.78 11.41
C VAL A 142 -10.69 11.51 10.81
N VAL A 143 -11.47 10.84 9.97
CA VAL A 143 -11.05 9.74 9.10
C VAL A 143 -11.38 10.08 7.66
N PHE A 144 -10.47 9.76 6.75
CA PHE A 144 -10.63 10.02 5.33
C PHE A 144 -9.88 9.00 4.48
N LEU A 145 -10.18 9.00 3.18
CA LEU A 145 -9.57 8.12 2.21
C LEU A 145 -8.64 8.93 1.29
N PRO A 146 -7.33 9.00 1.58
CA PRO A 146 -6.37 9.50 0.60
C PRO A 146 -6.25 8.53 -0.56
N SER A 147 -6.31 9.07 -1.78
CA SER A 147 -5.97 8.39 -3.01
C SER A 147 -4.61 8.87 -3.46
N VAL A 148 -3.61 8.00 -3.44
CA VAL A 148 -2.22 8.32 -3.74
C VAL A 148 -1.81 7.72 -5.08
N GLU A 149 -1.00 8.44 -5.84
CA GLU A 149 -0.45 7.96 -7.10
C GLU A 149 0.84 7.17 -6.82
N LEU A 150 0.83 5.91 -7.27
CA LEU A 150 2.01 5.06 -7.20
C LEU A 150 2.79 5.18 -8.51
N ASN A 151 4.08 5.53 -8.42
CA ASN A 151 5.01 5.61 -9.55
C ASN A 151 5.35 4.21 -10.13
N ILE A 152 4.33 3.40 -10.38
CA ILE A 152 4.44 2.12 -11.08
C ILE A 152 4.00 2.39 -12.54
N ALA A 153 4.65 1.75 -13.51
CA ALA A 153 4.31 1.89 -14.92
C ALA A 153 2.79 1.74 -15.11
N GLY A 154 2.08 2.88 -15.37
CA GLY A 154 0.65 2.89 -15.59
C GLY A 154 -0.17 3.89 -14.76
N HIS A 155 0.45 4.79 -13.99
CA HIS A 155 -0.28 5.78 -13.16
C HIS A 155 -1.38 5.17 -12.28
N TYR A 156 -1.02 4.12 -11.55
CA TYR A 156 -1.96 3.42 -10.69
C TYR A 156 -2.24 4.23 -9.43
N ARG A 157 -3.51 4.41 -9.08
CA ARG A 157 -3.94 5.08 -7.84
C ARG A 157 -4.48 4.07 -6.86
N GLU A 158 -4.02 4.16 -5.63
CA GLU A 158 -4.54 3.39 -4.51
C GLU A 158 -5.22 4.30 -3.49
N SER A 159 -6.34 3.82 -2.96
CA SER A 159 -7.02 4.47 -1.85
C SER A 159 -6.65 3.75 -0.55
N HIS A 160 -6.25 4.54 0.44
CA HIS A 160 -5.92 4.08 1.77
C HIS A 160 -6.92 4.63 2.79
N LEU A 161 -6.91 4.08 3.99
CA LEU A 161 -7.62 4.65 5.12
C LEU A 161 -6.64 5.49 5.94
N MET A 162 -7.06 6.70 6.32
CA MET A 162 -6.23 7.57 7.15
C MET A 162 -7.03 8.21 8.27
N PHE A 163 -6.56 8.03 9.49
CA PHE A 163 -7.05 8.70 10.69
C PHE A 163 -6.14 9.86 11.04
N TRP A 164 -6.74 10.97 11.44
CA TRP A 164 -6.06 12.12 12.00
C TRP A 164 -6.72 12.49 13.32
N VAL A 165 -6.02 12.36 14.43
CA VAL A 165 -6.49 12.67 15.76
C VAL A 165 -5.63 13.73 16.42
N LYS A 166 -6.23 14.49 17.33
CA LYS A 166 -5.52 15.43 18.19
C LYS A 166 -4.98 14.69 19.41
N ILE A 167 -3.72 14.95 19.70
CA ILE A 167 -3.03 14.49 20.90
C ILE A 167 -2.54 15.71 21.68
N ASN A 168 -2.32 15.57 22.98
CA ASN A 168 -1.91 16.69 23.81
C ASN A 168 -0.44 16.62 24.16
N ASP A 169 0.16 17.80 24.43
CA ASP A 169 1.50 17.95 25.01
C ASP A 169 2.65 17.31 24.21
N ILE A 170 2.48 17.20 22.90
CA ILE A 170 3.54 16.72 22.00
C ILE A 170 3.98 17.86 21.08
N SER A 171 5.29 18.04 20.98
CA SER A 171 5.95 18.86 19.99
C SER A 171 6.90 18.01 19.15
N GLY A 172 7.28 18.50 17.97
CA GLY A 172 8.23 17.80 17.10
C GLY A 172 7.56 17.16 15.90
N HIS A 173 8.34 16.39 15.12
CA HIS A 173 7.88 15.73 13.92
C HIS A 173 8.58 14.39 13.79
N TYR A 174 7.82 13.31 13.81
CA TYR A 174 8.28 11.93 13.77
C TYR A 174 7.44 11.15 12.76
N PHE A 175 8.10 10.38 11.92
CA PHE A 175 7.47 9.49 10.97
C PHE A 175 7.92 8.05 11.24
N PHE A 176 6.98 7.13 11.30
CA PHE A 176 7.21 5.71 11.57
C PHE A 176 6.62 4.89 10.43
N ARG A 177 7.43 4.01 9.86
CA ARG A 177 6.99 3.02 8.88
C ARG A 177 7.40 1.62 9.31
N GLU A 178 6.70 0.62 8.86
CA GLU A 178 7.06 -0.77 9.13
C GLU A 178 8.46 -1.10 8.57
N LYS A 179 9.28 -1.75 9.37
CA LYS A 179 10.63 -2.19 8.99
C LYS A 179 10.58 -3.28 7.94
N SER A 180 11.38 -3.13 6.91
CA SER A 180 11.66 -4.20 5.96
C SER A 180 12.46 -5.33 6.63
N SER A 181 12.47 -6.51 6.00
CA SER A 181 13.23 -7.66 6.52
C SER A 181 14.74 -7.39 6.61
N SER A 182 15.28 -6.58 5.72
CA SER A 182 16.69 -6.17 5.74
C SER A 182 16.99 -5.21 6.89
N GLU A 183 16.12 -4.25 7.17
CA GLU A 183 16.29 -3.28 8.26
C GLU A 183 16.26 -3.97 9.62
N LYS A 184 15.41 -4.97 9.82
CA LYS A 184 15.39 -5.79 11.04
C LYS A 184 16.73 -6.49 11.34
N ILE A 185 17.47 -6.87 10.28
CA ILE A 185 18.81 -7.47 10.44
C ILE A 185 19.85 -6.40 10.79
N PHE A 186 19.76 -5.21 10.16
CA PHE A 186 20.69 -4.10 10.41
C PHE A 186 20.54 -3.50 11.81
N ASP A 187 19.34 -3.47 12.38
CA ASP A 187 19.07 -2.99 13.73
C ASP A 187 19.77 -3.78 14.82
N LEU A 188 20.09 -5.05 14.58
CA LEU A 188 20.92 -5.85 15.49
C LEU A 188 22.35 -5.30 15.61
N ILE A 189 22.79 -4.51 14.63
CA ILE A 189 24.14 -3.96 14.54
C ILE A 189 24.17 -2.45 14.90
N ARG A 190 23.09 -1.72 14.60
CA ARG A 190 22.92 -0.29 14.89
C ARG A 190 22.16 -0.09 16.21
N ASN A 191 22.67 0.81 17.03
CA ASN A 191 22.10 1.10 18.36
C ASN A 191 21.95 2.62 18.58
N ASP A 192 21.71 3.38 17.50
CA ASP A 192 21.74 4.84 17.47
C ASP A 192 20.35 5.51 17.46
N ASP A 193 19.26 4.75 17.42
CA ASP A 193 17.91 5.30 17.40
C ASP A 193 17.45 5.81 18.76
N GLU A 194 16.96 7.05 18.80
CA GLU A 194 16.39 7.68 19.99
C GLU A 194 15.07 7.01 20.44
N ILE A 195 14.30 6.49 19.46
CA ILE A 195 13.08 5.72 19.69
C ILE A 195 13.27 4.36 19.04
N LYS A 196 13.28 3.31 19.85
CA LYS A 196 13.41 1.93 19.41
C LYS A 196 12.05 1.27 19.37
N SER A 197 11.76 0.57 18.28
CA SER A 197 10.64 -0.29 18.08
C SER A 197 11.09 -1.54 17.33
N ASP A 198 10.54 -2.70 17.66
CA ASP A 198 10.84 -3.94 16.94
C ASP A 198 10.18 -3.97 15.57
N LEU A 199 9.04 -3.30 15.43
CA LEU A 199 8.24 -3.31 14.20
C LEU A 199 8.50 -2.11 13.31
N TYR A 200 8.73 -0.93 13.90
CA TYR A 200 8.77 0.34 13.18
C TYR A 200 10.17 0.95 13.10
N GLU A 201 10.52 1.46 11.93
CA GLU A 201 11.63 2.38 11.70
C GLU A 201 11.19 3.80 12.03
N CYS A 202 11.99 4.52 12.84
CA CYS A 202 11.67 5.86 13.29
C CYS A 202 12.50 6.91 12.54
N PHE A 203 11.85 7.82 11.85
CA PHE A 203 12.46 8.97 11.21
C PHE A 203 12.16 10.24 12.02
N THR A 204 13.17 10.73 12.74
CA THR A 204 13.07 11.98 13.50
C THR A 204 13.34 13.17 12.58
N ILE A 205 12.29 13.89 12.19
CA ILE A 205 12.39 15.08 11.34
C ILE A 205 12.66 16.32 12.21
N LYS A 206 11.95 16.42 13.33
CA LYS A 206 12.15 17.46 14.33
C LYS A 206 12.00 16.88 15.74
N LYS A 207 13.02 17.04 16.56
CA LYS A 207 13.02 16.48 17.93
C LYS A 207 11.98 17.10 18.84
N SER A 208 11.42 16.28 19.71
CA SER A 208 10.49 16.67 20.77
C SER A 208 11.22 16.76 22.10
N HIS A 209 10.68 17.58 22.99
CA HIS A 209 11.07 17.58 24.41
C HIS A 209 10.38 16.45 25.20
N ASN A 210 9.26 15.91 24.69
CA ASN A 210 8.46 14.88 25.36
C ASN A 210 8.51 13.53 24.63
N ILE A 211 9.70 12.95 24.53
CA ILE A 211 9.94 11.69 23.83
C ILE A 211 9.24 10.50 24.49
N ILE A 212 9.02 10.57 25.83
CA ILE A 212 8.37 9.49 26.58
C ILE A 212 6.93 9.30 26.10
N GLN A 213 6.22 10.38 25.82
CA GLN A 213 4.84 10.31 25.34
C GLN A 213 4.77 9.75 23.91
N ILE A 214 5.75 10.10 23.06
CA ILE A 214 5.86 9.52 21.71
C ILE A 214 6.08 8.00 21.79
N LYS A 215 6.96 7.55 22.68
CA LYS A 215 7.19 6.12 22.92
C LYS A 215 5.92 5.40 23.35
N ARG A 216 5.16 5.96 24.30
CA ARG A 216 3.87 5.38 24.75
C ARG A 216 2.85 5.26 23.61
N ILE A 217 2.78 6.27 22.75
CA ILE A 217 1.91 6.19 21.57
C ILE A 217 2.38 5.05 20.66
N LEU A 218 3.68 4.99 20.36
CA LEU A 218 4.22 3.94 19.48
C LEU A 218 4.02 2.54 20.06
N GLU A 219 4.16 2.35 21.37
CA GLU A 219 3.91 1.08 22.08
C GLU A 219 2.48 0.54 21.81
N SER A 220 1.51 1.43 21.63
CA SER A 220 0.13 1.02 21.31
C SER A 220 0.00 0.43 19.89
N PHE A 221 1.01 0.62 19.05
CA PHE A 221 1.07 0.11 17.68
C PHE A 221 2.07 -1.03 17.48
N GLU A 222 2.82 -1.45 18.50
CA GLU A 222 3.89 -2.45 18.37
C GLU A 222 3.46 -3.81 17.81
N LYS A 223 2.17 -4.12 17.84
CA LYS A 223 1.61 -5.35 17.28
C LYS A 223 0.89 -5.15 15.95
N GLU A 224 0.80 -3.92 15.49
CA GLU A 224 -0.02 -3.53 14.35
C GLU A 224 0.83 -3.41 13.08
N LYS A 225 0.63 -4.32 12.14
CA LYS A 225 1.32 -4.32 10.85
C LYS A 225 0.52 -3.57 9.78
N GLY A 226 1.22 -3.14 8.73
CA GLY A 226 0.60 -2.48 7.58
C GLY A 226 0.11 -1.08 7.89
N LEU A 227 0.77 -0.36 8.78
CA LEU A 227 0.48 1.03 9.12
C LEU A 227 1.71 1.91 8.90
N GLU A 228 1.46 3.15 8.50
CA GLU A 228 2.35 4.29 8.65
C GLU A 228 1.78 5.21 9.71
N ILE A 229 2.64 5.68 10.61
CA ILE A 229 2.25 6.54 11.72
C ILE A 229 3.09 7.81 11.64
N GLU A 230 2.45 8.95 11.77
CA GLU A 230 3.17 10.22 11.78
C GLU A 230 2.66 11.12 12.89
N ILE A 231 3.59 11.70 13.64
CA ILE A 231 3.29 12.66 14.70
C ILE A 231 3.92 13.99 14.29
N ILE A 232 3.09 15.00 14.13
CA ILE A 232 3.54 16.38 13.93
C ILE A 232 2.87 17.30 14.93
N ASN A 233 3.67 17.77 15.91
CA ASN A 233 3.14 18.52 17.05
C ASN A 233 1.98 17.73 17.71
N ASN A 234 0.89 18.39 18.03
CA ASN A 234 -0.29 17.78 18.65
C ASN A 234 -1.18 17.00 17.67
N ASN A 235 -0.66 16.49 16.56
CA ASN A 235 -1.41 15.72 15.58
C ASN A 235 -0.79 14.34 15.41
N LEU A 236 -1.62 13.32 15.48
CA LEU A 236 -1.28 11.93 15.17
C LEU A 236 -2.02 11.51 13.92
N PHE A 237 -1.28 11.02 12.93
CA PHE A 237 -1.78 10.48 11.68
C PHE A 237 -1.47 8.99 11.65
N ILE A 238 -2.46 8.21 11.23
CA ILE A 238 -2.35 6.74 11.07
C ILE A 238 -2.91 6.41 9.70
N LYS A 239 -2.05 5.92 8.79
CA LYS A 239 -2.43 5.52 7.44
C LYS A 239 -2.25 4.01 7.27
N THR A 240 -3.23 3.33 6.69
CA THR A 240 -3.08 1.93 6.29
C THR A 240 -2.23 1.82 5.02
N LEU A 241 -1.44 0.74 4.92
CA LEU A 241 -0.66 0.40 3.72
C LEU A 241 -1.38 -0.60 2.82
N LYS A 242 -2.53 -1.10 3.26
CA LYS A 242 -3.38 -2.04 2.53
C LYS A 242 -4.58 -1.31 1.93
N LEU A 243 -5.24 -1.98 0.99
CA LEU A 243 -6.54 -1.53 0.50
C LEU A 243 -7.52 -1.36 1.65
N VAL A 244 -8.40 -0.37 1.53
CA VAL A 244 -9.38 -0.02 2.57
C VAL A 244 -10.27 -1.20 2.90
N SER A 245 -10.39 -1.54 4.18
CA SER A 245 -11.28 -2.58 4.70
C SER A 245 -11.99 -2.12 5.97
N LEU A 246 -13.14 -2.73 6.27
CA LEU A 246 -13.85 -2.47 7.53
C LEU A 246 -13.04 -2.93 8.74
N ASP A 247 -12.32 -4.02 8.62
CA ASP A 247 -11.47 -4.55 9.70
C ASP A 247 -10.38 -3.54 10.09
N ASP A 248 -9.81 -2.82 9.12
CA ASP A 248 -8.83 -1.77 9.39
C ASP A 248 -9.47 -0.57 10.10
N VAL A 249 -10.70 -0.20 9.75
CA VAL A 249 -11.44 0.86 10.48
C VAL A 249 -11.59 0.46 11.95
N ILE A 250 -12.17 -0.71 12.22
CA ILE A 250 -12.44 -1.21 13.58
C ILE A 250 -11.13 -1.34 14.37
N ARG A 251 -10.09 -1.88 13.74
CA ARG A 251 -8.77 -2.05 14.35
C ARG A 251 -8.18 -0.73 14.82
N VAL A 252 -8.16 0.29 13.95
CA VAL A 252 -7.61 1.60 14.30
C VAL A 252 -8.48 2.30 15.34
N GLU A 253 -9.81 2.19 15.29
CA GLU A 253 -10.71 2.69 16.34
C GLU A 253 -10.37 2.10 17.72
N GLN A 254 -10.14 0.79 17.79
CA GLN A 254 -9.77 0.12 19.04
C GLN A 254 -8.44 0.65 19.61
N ILE A 255 -7.45 0.89 18.75
CA ILE A 255 -6.17 1.49 19.19
C ILE A 255 -6.40 2.91 19.72
N LEU A 256 -7.15 3.73 18.99
CA LEU A 256 -7.43 5.10 19.37
C LEU A 256 -8.20 5.21 20.68
N ASN A 257 -9.16 4.32 20.93
CA ASN A 257 -9.90 4.25 22.18
C ASN A 257 -8.98 3.89 23.38
N ASN A 258 -7.94 3.10 23.14
CA ASN A 258 -6.95 2.75 24.17
C ASN A 258 -5.93 3.90 24.42
N LEU A 259 -5.72 4.78 23.44
CA LEU A 259 -4.84 5.94 23.58
C LEU A 259 -5.46 7.08 24.39
N ASN A 260 -6.78 7.17 24.40
CA ASN A 260 -7.57 8.17 25.14
C ASN A 260 -8.38 7.45 26.24
N PRO A 261 -7.77 7.09 27.39
CA PRO A 261 -8.47 6.47 28.51
C PRO A 261 -9.41 7.44 29.22
#